data_5670123364e022bf544715d33fbeead8
#
_entry.id   5670123364e022bf544715d33fbeead8
#
_cell.length_a   1.000
_cell.length_b   1.000
_cell.length_c   1.000
_cell.angle_alpha   90.00
_cell.angle_beta   90.00
_cell.angle_gamma   90.00
#
_symmetry.space_group_name_H-M   'P 1'
#
loop_
_entity.id
_entity.type
_entity.pdbx_description
1 polymer ?
#
loop_
_entity_poly.entity_id
_entity_poly.type
_entity_poly.pdbx_seq_one_letter_code
_entity_poly.pdbx_strand_id
1 'polypeptide(L)'
;MQYFDIILFAIVAGILAIRLYRVLGRKSDVVFRQKRGVEDNIPVATKTQTVNEQLSSINGEGLDFLKKLDPAFSEKSFILGAKKAFKLIIEAFNYDDKKTLRLYLDDNVFRAFEKAIIEREKDGHYIERPIAIEFDEVKIESVRVEKGQVYVRVLFKSKQKIVVKDMDTENIIGGSAASKKKTDIWEFNREMPSSDPNWKLTYTESG
;
A
#
# COMPACT_ATOMS: atom_id res chain seq x y z
N MET A 1 17.91 -11.04 20.27
CA MET A 1 17.66 -9.66 19.82
C MET A 1 17.42 -9.57 18.31
N GLN A 2 16.59 -10.43 17.75
CA GLN A 2 16.35 -10.49 16.27
C GLN A 2 14.87 -10.56 15.89
N TYR A 3 13.96 -10.55 16.88
CA TYR A 3 12.56 -10.87 16.60
C TYR A 3 11.75 -9.71 15.99
N PHE A 4 12.11 -8.46 16.28
CA PHE A 4 11.36 -7.31 15.75
C PHE A 4 11.70 -7.01 14.27
N ASP A 5 12.97 -7.18 13.91
CA ASP A 5 13.36 -7.17 12.49
C ASP A 5 12.68 -8.34 11.77
N ILE A 6 12.56 -9.51 12.44
CA ILE A 6 11.89 -10.70 11.91
C ILE A 6 10.37 -10.45 11.72
N ILE A 7 9.69 -9.75 12.62
CA ILE A 7 8.26 -9.45 12.47
C ILE A 7 8.04 -8.45 11.32
N LEU A 8 8.88 -7.43 11.19
CA LEU A 8 8.84 -6.52 10.05
C LEU A 8 9.18 -7.26 8.74
N PHE A 9 10.21 -8.16 8.75
CA PHE A 9 10.53 -9.04 7.63
C PHE A 9 9.45 -10.08 7.37
N ALA A 10 8.73 -10.59 8.39
CA ALA A 10 7.63 -11.53 8.21
C ALA A 10 6.42 -10.89 7.53
N ILE A 11 6.14 -9.61 7.81
CA ILE A 11 5.10 -8.85 7.10
C ILE A 11 5.49 -8.70 5.63
N VAL A 12 6.76 -8.36 5.34
CA VAL A 12 7.29 -8.24 3.98
C VAL A 12 7.33 -9.59 3.27
N ALA A 13 7.79 -10.65 3.94
CA ALA A 13 7.82 -12.00 3.38
C ALA A 13 6.42 -12.57 3.13
N GLY A 14 5.45 -12.28 3.98
CA GLY A 14 4.05 -12.66 3.80
C GLY A 14 3.43 -12.01 2.55
N ILE A 15 3.71 -10.73 2.32
CA ILE A 15 3.25 -9.99 1.15
C ILE A 15 3.91 -10.52 -0.14
N LEU A 16 5.21 -10.86 -0.10
CA LEU A 16 5.93 -11.49 -1.20
C LEU A 16 5.36 -12.89 -1.54
N ALA A 17 5.03 -13.70 -0.52
CA ALA A 17 4.43 -15.02 -0.73
C ALA A 17 3.04 -14.91 -1.39
N ILE A 18 2.22 -13.93 -1.01
CA ILE A 18 0.90 -13.67 -1.62
C ILE A 18 1.07 -13.21 -3.07
N ARG A 19 2.08 -12.41 -3.38
CA ARG A 19 2.37 -11.96 -4.76
C ARG A 19 2.83 -13.14 -5.64
N LEU A 20 3.70 -14.00 -5.12
CA LEU A 20 4.17 -15.20 -5.83
C LEU A 20 3.01 -16.16 -6.10
N TYR A 21 2.11 -16.36 -5.13
CA TYR A 21 0.91 -17.17 -5.28
C TYR A 21 -0.06 -16.60 -6.32
N ARG A 22 -0.22 -15.27 -6.41
CA ARG A 22 -1.05 -14.59 -7.42
C ARG A 22 -0.48 -14.69 -8.83
N VAL A 23 0.85 -14.68 -8.98
CA VAL A 23 1.51 -14.78 -10.30
C VAL A 23 1.56 -16.23 -10.77
N LEU A 24 1.79 -17.21 -9.90
CA LEU A 24 1.79 -18.64 -10.28
C LEU A 24 0.39 -19.27 -10.29
N GLY A 25 -0.59 -18.70 -9.59
CA GLY A 25 -1.94 -19.28 -9.46
C GLY A 25 -2.92 -18.94 -10.58
N ARG A 26 -2.54 -18.17 -11.60
CA ARG A 26 -3.38 -17.92 -12.78
C ARG A 26 -3.17 -19.01 -13.83
N LYS A 27 -3.74 -20.18 -13.62
CA LYS A 27 -4.11 -21.06 -14.73
C LYS A 27 -5.28 -20.40 -15.46
N SER A 28 -5.02 -19.97 -16.67
CA SER A 28 -6.04 -19.53 -17.62
C SER A 28 -6.84 -20.74 -18.09
N ASP A 29 -7.97 -21.00 -17.46
CA ASP A 29 -8.98 -21.87 -18.04
C ASP A 29 -9.76 -21.05 -19.09
N VAL A 30 -9.30 -21.16 -20.32
CA VAL A 30 -10.05 -20.72 -21.49
C VAL A 30 -11.11 -21.76 -21.77
N VAL A 31 -12.29 -21.59 -21.21
CA VAL A 31 -13.47 -22.36 -21.61
C VAL A 31 -14.16 -21.63 -22.77
N PHE A 32 -13.94 -22.12 -23.97
CA PHE A 32 -14.74 -21.77 -25.13
C PHE A 32 -16.17 -22.32 -24.94
N ARG A 33 -17.12 -21.43 -24.63
CA ARG A 33 -18.54 -21.78 -24.63
C ARG A 33 -19.21 -21.14 -25.84
N GLN A 34 -19.52 -21.97 -26.80
CA GLN A 34 -20.24 -21.67 -28.02
C GLN A 34 -21.69 -21.25 -27.67
N LYS A 35 -22.10 -20.06 -28.09
CA LYS A 35 -23.39 -19.48 -27.87
C LYS A 35 -24.37 -19.93 -28.95
N ARG A 36 -25.45 -20.61 -28.56
CA ARG A 36 -26.67 -20.66 -29.37
C ARG A 36 -27.61 -19.57 -28.88
N GLY A 37 -28.16 -18.82 -29.85
CA GLY A 37 -28.98 -17.68 -29.58
C GLY A 37 -30.41 -18.02 -29.19
N VAL A 38 -31.04 -17.08 -28.49
CA VAL A 38 -32.45 -16.70 -28.64
C VAL A 38 -32.52 -15.21 -28.31
N GLU A 39 -33.15 -14.47 -29.22
CA GLU A 39 -33.53 -13.06 -29.08
C GLU A 39 -34.63 -12.94 -28.02
N ASP A 40 -34.54 -11.91 -27.17
CA ASP A 40 -35.69 -11.11 -26.81
C ASP A 40 -35.22 -9.74 -26.26
N ASN A 41 -35.82 -8.69 -26.80
CA ASN A 41 -35.59 -7.29 -26.55
C ASN A 41 -36.07 -6.85 -25.18
N ILE A 42 -35.21 -6.11 -24.44
CA ILE A 42 -35.61 -4.94 -23.62
C ILE A 42 -34.37 -4.04 -23.45
N PRO A 43 -34.40 -2.72 -23.79
CA PRO A 43 -33.25 -1.83 -23.68
C PRO A 43 -33.36 -0.98 -22.42
N VAL A 44 -32.69 -1.36 -21.35
CA VAL A 44 -32.34 -0.44 -20.25
C VAL A 44 -31.10 -0.99 -19.52
N ALA A 45 -29.88 -0.59 -19.92
CA ALA A 45 -28.65 -0.56 -19.07
C ALA A 45 -27.39 -0.28 -19.91
N THR A 46 -27.34 0.82 -20.67
CA THR A 46 -26.24 0.99 -21.65
C THR A 46 -25.17 1.99 -21.19
N LYS A 47 -25.29 2.64 -20.02
CA LYS A 47 -24.29 3.64 -19.60
C LYS A 47 -23.21 3.13 -18.63
N THR A 48 -23.48 2.11 -17.84
CA THR A 48 -22.52 1.63 -16.83
C THR A 48 -21.55 0.58 -17.40
N GLN A 49 -21.97 -0.19 -18.41
CA GLN A 49 -21.12 -1.21 -19.05
C GLN A 49 -20.04 -0.59 -19.96
N THR A 50 -20.36 0.47 -20.68
CA THR A 50 -19.40 1.16 -21.57
C THR A 50 -18.27 1.87 -20.81
N VAL A 51 -18.52 2.40 -19.62
CA VAL A 51 -17.48 3.03 -18.78
C VAL A 51 -16.50 1.99 -18.23
N ASN A 52 -17.00 0.86 -17.77
CA ASN A 52 -16.15 -0.23 -17.27
C ASN A 52 -15.29 -0.88 -18.37
N GLU A 53 -15.82 -1.02 -19.59
CA GLU A 53 -15.05 -1.52 -20.73
C GLU A 53 -13.97 -0.52 -21.19
N GLN A 54 -14.25 0.78 -21.15
CA GLN A 54 -13.25 1.82 -21.45
C GLN A 54 -12.15 1.90 -20.41
N LEU A 55 -12.48 1.77 -19.11
CA LEU A 55 -11.51 1.74 -18.03
C LEU A 55 -10.61 0.51 -18.10
N SER A 56 -11.16 -0.65 -18.46
CA SER A 56 -10.40 -1.91 -18.56
C SER A 56 -9.38 -1.93 -19.71
N SER A 57 -9.46 -0.98 -20.65
CA SER A 57 -8.52 -0.84 -21.76
C SER A 57 -7.37 0.13 -21.48
N ILE A 58 -7.42 0.93 -20.40
CA ILE A 58 -6.40 1.92 -20.07
C ILE A 58 -5.21 1.22 -19.41
N ASN A 59 -4.12 1.07 -20.16
CA ASN A 59 -2.87 0.50 -19.65
C ASN A 59 -1.70 1.35 -20.14
N GLY A 60 -0.69 1.56 -19.26
CA GLY A 60 0.49 2.33 -19.61
C GLY A 60 1.46 2.46 -18.44
N GLU A 61 2.62 3.04 -18.71
CA GLU A 61 3.68 3.19 -17.73
C GLU A 61 4.31 4.60 -17.79
N GLY A 62 4.89 4.99 -16.66
CA GLY A 62 5.65 6.21 -16.53
C GLY A 62 4.83 7.45 -16.17
N LEU A 63 5.55 8.46 -15.67
CA LEU A 63 4.99 9.74 -15.23
C LEU A 63 4.29 10.51 -16.36
N ASP A 64 4.85 10.47 -17.57
CA ASP A 64 4.29 11.18 -18.72
C ASP A 64 2.94 10.58 -19.14
N PHE A 65 2.80 9.24 -19.03
CA PHE A 65 1.52 8.59 -19.27
C PHE A 65 0.47 9.01 -18.22
N LEU A 66 0.86 9.01 -16.94
CA LEU A 66 -0.01 9.48 -15.86
C LEU A 66 -0.44 10.93 -16.04
N LYS A 67 0.46 11.84 -16.43
CA LYS A 67 0.13 13.26 -16.68
C LYS A 67 -0.80 13.45 -17.87
N LYS A 68 -0.74 12.56 -18.87
CA LYS A 68 -1.72 12.56 -19.97
C LYS A 68 -3.09 12.09 -19.52
N LEU A 69 -3.14 11.09 -18.63
CA LEU A 69 -4.37 10.53 -18.08
C LEU A 69 -5.01 11.48 -17.06
N ASP A 70 -4.19 12.12 -16.23
CA ASP A 70 -4.59 13.11 -15.22
C ASP A 70 -3.75 14.40 -15.38
N PRO A 71 -4.19 15.36 -16.20
CA PRO A 71 -3.47 16.63 -16.37
C PRO A 71 -3.33 17.46 -15.08
N ALA A 72 -4.16 17.20 -14.07
CA ALA A 72 -4.06 17.85 -12.76
C ALA A 72 -3.02 17.19 -11.83
N PHE A 73 -2.46 16.03 -12.21
CA PHE A 73 -1.45 15.34 -11.41
C PHE A 73 -0.17 16.19 -11.29
N SER A 74 0.19 16.48 -10.06
CA SER A 74 1.45 17.16 -9.73
C SER A 74 2.36 16.24 -8.95
N GLU A 75 3.51 15.89 -9.52
CA GLU A 75 4.54 15.07 -8.86
C GLU A 75 4.97 15.66 -7.51
N LYS A 76 5.19 16.99 -7.47
CA LYS A 76 5.57 17.70 -6.23
C LYS A 76 4.49 17.55 -5.15
N SER A 77 3.23 17.73 -5.51
CA SER A 77 2.10 17.60 -4.58
C SER A 77 1.92 16.14 -4.13
N PHE A 78 2.09 15.20 -5.05
CA PHE A 78 2.04 13.76 -4.74
C PHE A 78 3.13 13.35 -3.74
N ILE A 79 4.40 13.73 -3.99
CA ILE A 79 5.52 13.45 -3.07
C ILE A 79 5.28 14.06 -1.68
N LEU A 80 4.74 15.28 -1.62
CA LEU A 80 4.39 15.91 -0.33
C LEU A 80 3.29 15.12 0.39
N GLY A 81 2.27 14.67 -0.34
CA GLY A 81 1.21 13.79 0.16
C GLY A 81 1.75 12.45 0.64
N ALA A 82 2.61 11.81 -0.15
CA ALA A 82 3.25 10.54 0.18
C ALA A 82 4.09 10.61 1.47
N LYS A 83 4.86 11.70 1.67
CA LYS A 83 5.60 11.96 2.92
C LYS A 83 4.66 12.08 4.13
N LYS A 84 3.54 12.78 3.98
CA LYS A 84 2.52 12.90 5.04
C LYS A 84 1.88 11.55 5.35
N ALA A 85 1.46 10.82 4.32
CA ALA A 85 0.86 9.51 4.47
C ALA A 85 1.83 8.52 5.14
N PHE A 86 3.12 8.53 4.75
CA PHE A 86 4.15 7.70 5.37
C PHE A 86 4.22 7.93 6.89
N LYS A 87 4.35 9.20 7.33
CA LYS A 87 4.41 9.53 8.76
C LYS A 87 3.14 9.10 9.48
N LEU A 88 1.96 9.44 8.94
CA LEU A 88 0.67 9.09 9.55
C LEU A 88 0.48 7.57 9.67
N ILE A 89 0.84 6.80 8.64
CA ILE A 89 0.71 5.35 8.66
C ILE A 89 1.68 4.73 9.66
N ILE A 90 2.94 5.16 9.69
CA ILE A 90 3.93 4.67 10.67
C ILE A 90 3.50 5.04 12.10
N GLU A 91 3.03 6.26 12.34
CA GLU A 91 2.52 6.67 13.64
C GLU A 91 1.28 5.86 14.04
N ALA A 92 0.31 5.74 13.15
CA ALA A 92 -0.92 4.98 13.40
C ALA A 92 -0.63 3.51 13.70
N PHE A 93 0.30 2.88 12.98
CA PHE A 93 0.73 1.51 13.21
C PHE A 93 1.42 1.35 14.58
N ASN A 94 2.31 2.28 14.93
CA ASN A 94 3.05 2.19 16.18
C ASN A 94 2.19 2.53 17.41
N TYR A 95 1.10 3.26 17.23
CA TYR A 95 0.20 3.68 18.31
C TYR A 95 -1.17 2.98 18.30
N ASP A 96 -1.29 1.89 17.50
CA ASP A 96 -2.49 1.03 17.44
C ASP A 96 -3.76 1.74 16.92
N ASP A 97 -3.57 2.84 16.18
CA ASP A 97 -4.68 3.60 15.58
C ASP A 97 -5.20 2.92 14.31
N LYS A 98 -5.99 1.86 14.52
CA LYS A 98 -6.61 1.08 13.44
C LYS A 98 -7.58 1.93 12.59
N LYS A 99 -8.16 3.01 13.13
CA LYS A 99 -9.07 3.90 12.38
C LYS A 99 -8.31 4.68 11.32
N THR A 100 -7.20 5.30 11.71
CA THR A 100 -6.32 6.01 10.76
C THR A 100 -5.76 5.05 9.72
N LEU A 101 -5.29 3.85 10.11
CA LEU A 101 -4.81 2.84 9.17
C LEU A 101 -5.86 2.48 8.11
N ARG A 102 -7.13 2.31 8.48
CA ARG A 102 -8.22 1.99 7.55
C ARG A 102 -8.45 3.08 6.50
N LEU A 103 -8.14 4.33 6.80
CA LEU A 103 -8.28 5.44 5.86
C LEU A 103 -7.21 5.43 4.76
N TYR A 104 -6.00 4.94 5.05
CA TYR A 104 -4.84 5.04 4.17
C TYR A 104 -4.43 3.71 3.53
N LEU A 105 -4.82 2.56 4.10
CA LEU A 105 -4.43 1.25 3.62
C LEU A 105 -5.54 0.61 2.76
N ASP A 106 -5.15 -0.24 1.81
CA ASP A 106 -6.09 -1.18 1.22
C ASP A 106 -6.41 -2.31 2.21
N ASP A 107 -7.39 -3.15 1.87
CA ASP A 107 -7.85 -4.22 2.77
C ASP A 107 -6.78 -5.28 3.05
N ASN A 108 -5.86 -5.54 2.11
CA ASN A 108 -4.83 -6.56 2.30
C ASN A 108 -3.73 -6.07 3.22
N VAL A 109 -3.24 -4.85 2.96
CA VAL A 109 -2.22 -4.21 3.81
C VAL A 109 -2.79 -3.94 5.19
N PHE A 110 -4.06 -3.48 5.29
CA PHE A 110 -4.71 -3.26 6.57
C PHE A 110 -4.75 -4.54 7.42
N ARG A 111 -5.19 -5.68 6.86
CA ARG A 111 -5.21 -6.95 7.61
C ARG A 111 -3.84 -7.40 8.10
N ALA A 112 -2.80 -7.17 7.31
CA ALA A 112 -1.42 -7.49 7.71
C ALA A 112 -0.95 -6.61 8.88
N PHE A 113 -1.24 -5.31 8.82
CA PHE A 113 -0.91 -4.36 9.89
C PHE A 113 -1.72 -4.65 11.17
N GLU A 114 -3.02 -4.90 11.04
CA GLU A 114 -3.88 -5.25 12.17
C GLU A 114 -3.41 -6.52 12.89
N LYS A 115 -3.03 -7.55 12.11
CA LYS A 115 -2.48 -8.78 12.68
C LYS A 115 -1.19 -8.51 13.47
N ALA A 116 -0.28 -7.71 12.94
CA ALA A 116 0.96 -7.36 13.62
C ALA A 116 0.73 -6.53 14.90
N ILE A 117 -0.27 -5.65 14.91
CA ILE A 117 -0.70 -4.92 16.13
C ILE A 117 -1.19 -5.90 17.18
N ILE A 118 -2.09 -6.83 16.81
CA ILE A 118 -2.65 -7.83 17.74
C ILE A 118 -1.54 -8.73 18.32
N GLU A 119 -0.58 -9.17 17.49
CA GLU A 119 0.55 -9.97 17.95
C GLU A 119 1.42 -9.18 18.94
N ARG A 120 1.73 -7.91 18.66
CA ARG A 120 2.48 -7.04 19.58
C ARG A 120 1.76 -6.83 20.91
N GLU A 121 0.45 -6.57 20.88
CA GLU A 121 -0.39 -6.43 22.08
C GLU A 121 -0.38 -7.72 22.93
N LYS A 122 -0.51 -8.88 22.26
CA LYS A 122 -0.48 -10.19 22.91
C LYS A 122 0.85 -10.49 23.61
N ASP A 123 1.95 -10.05 22.99
CA ASP A 123 3.31 -10.25 23.52
C ASP A 123 3.66 -9.24 24.63
N GLY A 124 2.74 -8.35 25.02
CA GLY A 124 2.95 -7.35 26.05
C GLY A 124 3.95 -6.25 25.64
N HIS A 125 4.04 -5.92 24.36
CA HIS A 125 5.00 -4.97 23.85
C HIS A 125 4.30 -3.65 23.45
N TYR A 126 4.98 -2.52 23.67
CA TYR A 126 4.50 -1.22 23.23
C TYR A 126 5.60 -0.36 22.60
N ILE A 127 5.19 0.66 21.88
CA ILE A 127 6.10 1.62 21.26
C ILE A 127 6.20 2.88 22.14
N GLU A 128 7.42 3.23 22.52
CA GLU A 128 7.71 4.45 23.27
C GLU A 128 7.44 5.70 22.41
N ARG A 129 6.73 6.67 22.97
CA ARG A 129 6.44 7.97 22.32
C ARG A 129 7.44 9.03 22.73
N PRO A 130 7.76 9.99 21.86
CA PRO A 130 7.38 10.06 20.44
C PRO A 130 8.32 9.25 19.56
N ILE A 131 7.81 8.79 18.41
CA ILE A 131 8.68 8.32 17.31
C ILE A 131 9.20 9.52 16.52
N ALA A 132 10.37 9.37 15.86
CA ALA A 132 10.91 10.41 15.00
C ALA A 132 11.20 9.87 13.60
N ILE A 133 10.81 10.61 12.58
CA ILE A 133 11.01 10.27 11.17
C ILE A 133 11.49 11.51 10.42
N GLU A 134 12.70 11.42 9.87
CA GLU A 134 13.30 12.42 8.99
C GLU A 134 13.57 11.81 7.62
N PHE A 135 13.21 12.49 6.54
CA PHE A 135 13.45 12.01 5.19
C PHE A 135 14.76 12.59 4.66
N ASP A 136 15.69 11.70 4.24
CA ASP A 136 16.88 12.05 3.50
C ASP A 136 16.55 12.20 1.99
N GLU A 137 15.75 11.27 1.43
CA GLU A 137 15.33 11.29 0.03
C GLU A 137 13.93 10.68 -0.10
N VAL A 138 13.07 11.27 -0.93
CA VAL A 138 11.78 10.65 -1.34
C VAL A 138 11.57 10.94 -2.82
N LYS A 139 11.38 9.88 -3.61
CA LYS A 139 11.16 9.99 -5.05
C LYS A 139 10.22 8.93 -5.58
N ILE A 140 9.54 9.25 -6.68
CA ILE A 140 8.81 8.26 -7.46
C ILE A 140 9.82 7.34 -8.14
N GLU A 141 9.69 6.04 -7.94
CA GLU A 141 10.53 5.03 -8.55
C GLU A 141 9.92 4.54 -9.86
N SER A 142 8.62 4.28 -9.86
CA SER A 142 7.89 3.86 -11.05
C SER A 142 6.41 4.21 -10.97
N VAL A 143 5.79 4.30 -12.13
CA VAL A 143 4.35 4.48 -12.31
C VAL A 143 3.87 3.45 -13.31
N ARG A 144 2.77 2.77 -13.01
CA ARG A 144 2.05 1.89 -13.94
C ARG A 144 0.57 2.11 -13.84
N VAL A 145 -0.11 1.92 -14.94
CA VAL A 145 -1.57 1.98 -15.04
C VAL A 145 -2.06 0.67 -15.61
N GLU A 146 -2.96 0.00 -14.90
CA GLU A 146 -3.54 -1.27 -15.28
C GLU A 146 -5.06 -1.20 -15.08
N LYS A 147 -5.81 -1.33 -16.16
CA LYS A 147 -7.30 -1.35 -16.12
C LYS A 147 -7.91 -0.14 -15.38
N GLY A 148 -7.35 1.05 -15.62
CA GLY A 148 -7.78 2.27 -14.95
C GLY A 148 -7.28 2.44 -13.51
N GLN A 149 -6.55 1.47 -12.97
CA GLN A 149 -5.91 1.59 -11.66
C GLN A 149 -4.50 2.13 -11.83
N VAL A 150 -4.20 3.25 -11.19
CA VAL A 150 -2.86 3.86 -11.18
C VAL A 150 -2.11 3.40 -9.95
N TYR A 151 -0.90 2.88 -10.17
CA TYR A 151 0.03 2.46 -9.12
C TYR A 151 1.29 3.30 -9.18
N VAL A 152 1.65 3.91 -8.08
CA VAL A 152 2.86 4.73 -7.95
C VAL A 152 3.75 4.17 -6.86
N ARG A 153 4.94 3.68 -7.26
CA ARG A 153 5.96 3.23 -6.30
C ARG A 153 6.83 4.41 -5.90
N VAL A 154 7.03 4.55 -4.61
CA VAL A 154 7.80 5.61 -3.99
C VAL A 154 8.92 5.03 -3.16
N LEU A 155 10.14 5.46 -3.41
CA LEU A 155 11.29 5.20 -2.57
C LEU A 155 11.37 6.26 -1.46
N PHE A 156 11.45 5.79 -0.21
CA PHE A 156 11.72 6.62 0.96
C PHE A 156 13.06 6.22 1.57
N LYS A 157 14.02 7.14 1.62
CA LYS A 157 15.19 7.02 2.49
C LYS A 157 14.98 7.92 3.69
N SER A 158 15.00 7.35 4.86
CA SER A 158 14.67 8.07 6.09
C SER A 158 15.59 7.67 7.24
N LYS A 159 15.63 8.54 8.26
CA LYS A 159 16.15 8.22 9.59
C LYS A 159 14.97 8.08 10.53
N GLN A 160 14.88 6.93 11.18
CA GLN A 160 13.77 6.61 12.07
C GLN A 160 14.30 6.27 13.47
N LYS A 161 13.66 6.86 14.50
CA LYS A 161 13.85 6.50 15.89
C LYS A 161 12.54 5.90 16.39
N ILE A 162 12.52 4.59 16.59
CA ILE A 162 11.40 3.82 17.10
C ILE A 162 11.95 2.89 18.17
N VAL A 163 11.40 2.96 19.39
CA VAL A 163 11.82 2.13 20.53
C VAL A 163 10.65 1.25 20.93
N VAL A 164 10.88 -0.06 21.01
CA VAL A 164 9.92 -1.04 21.48
C VAL A 164 10.30 -1.46 22.90
N LYS A 165 9.36 -1.39 23.81
CA LYS A 165 9.53 -1.78 25.21
C LYS A 165 8.57 -2.89 25.58
N ASP A 166 8.99 -3.69 26.55
CA ASP A 166 8.18 -4.64 27.25
C ASP A 166 7.35 -3.92 28.34
N MET A 167 6.05 -4.23 28.44
CA MET A 167 5.11 -3.54 29.34
C MET A 167 5.41 -3.81 30.82
N ASP A 168 5.91 -5.00 31.16
CA ASP A 168 6.11 -5.39 32.54
C ASP A 168 7.46 -4.93 33.09
N THR A 169 8.50 -5.03 32.24
CA THR A 169 9.89 -4.76 32.67
C THR A 169 10.42 -3.41 32.23
N GLU A 170 9.71 -2.68 31.38
CA GLU A 170 10.16 -1.41 30.75
C GLU A 170 11.47 -1.52 29.95
N ASN A 171 11.98 -2.72 29.75
CA ASN A 171 13.21 -2.96 29.02
C ASN A 171 13.02 -2.73 27.52
N ILE A 172 14.04 -2.16 26.88
CA ILE A 172 14.08 -2.05 25.41
C ILE A 172 14.29 -3.45 24.84
N ILE A 173 13.29 -3.95 24.11
CA ILE A 173 13.31 -5.28 23.47
C ILE A 173 13.48 -5.20 21.95
N GLY A 174 13.29 -4.01 21.36
CA GLY A 174 13.42 -3.81 19.92
C GLY A 174 13.57 -2.35 19.53
N GLY A 175 13.79 -2.12 18.25
CA GLY A 175 14.02 -0.79 17.73
C GLY A 175 15.36 -0.19 18.15
N SER A 176 15.43 1.14 18.28
CA SER A 176 16.65 1.84 18.67
C SER A 176 16.34 3.23 19.23
N ALA A 177 16.97 3.59 20.35
CA ALA A 177 16.98 4.96 20.87
C ALA A 177 17.78 5.93 19.98
N ALA A 178 18.71 5.43 19.15
CA ALA A 178 19.39 6.20 18.13
C ALA A 178 18.64 6.11 16.79
N SER A 179 18.68 7.18 16.00
CA SER A 179 18.11 7.19 14.66
C SER A 179 18.80 6.20 13.74
N LYS A 180 18.08 5.28 13.14
CA LYS A 180 18.58 4.32 12.15
C LYS A 180 18.14 4.75 10.76
N LYS A 181 19.07 4.63 9.78
CA LYS A 181 18.75 4.80 8.35
C LYS A 181 17.90 3.61 7.90
N LYS A 182 16.85 3.90 7.13
CA LYS A 182 15.98 2.91 6.50
C LYS A 182 15.70 3.30 5.06
N THR A 183 15.51 2.27 4.24
CA THR A 183 15.07 2.41 2.85
C THR A 183 13.77 1.64 2.71
N ASP A 184 12.69 2.33 2.40
CA ASP A 184 11.36 1.75 2.26
C ASP A 184 10.84 2.02 0.85
N ILE A 185 10.20 1.03 0.23
CA ILE A 185 9.51 1.17 -1.04
C ILE A 185 8.03 0.92 -0.79
N TRP A 186 7.20 1.93 -1.05
CA TRP A 186 5.76 1.86 -0.88
C TRP A 186 5.05 2.05 -2.21
N GLU A 187 3.99 1.27 -2.47
CA GLU A 187 3.15 1.42 -3.66
C GLU A 187 1.79 1.97 -3.25
N PHE A 188 1.46 3.12 -3.83
CA PHE A 188 0.14 3.75 -3.67
C PHE A 188 -0.71 3.49 -4.90
N ASN A 189 -2.01 3.25 -4.68
CA ASN A 189 -2.99 3.03 -5.74
C ASN A 189 -4.10 4.06 -5.67
N ARG A 190 -4.60 4.46 -6.85
CA ARG A 190 -5.84 5.23 -7.03
C ARG A 190 -6.51 4.83 -8.34
N GLU A 191 -7.83 4.70 -8.32
CA GLU A 191 -8.62 4.51 -9.53
C GLU A 191 -8.69 5.80 -10.34
N MET A 192 -8.69 5.69 -11.68
CA MET A 192 -8.77 6.84 -12.59
C MET A 192 -9.73 6.53 -13.74
N PRO A 193 -10.64 7.45 -14.09
CA PRO A 193 -10.91 8.72 -13.39
C PRO A 193 -11.64 8.50 -12.05
N SER A 194 -11.29 9.29 -11.05
CA SER A 194 -11.94 9.25 -9.74
C SER A 194 -12.18 10.65 -9.20
N SER A 195 -13.31 10.85 -8.55
CA SER A 195 -13.58 12.06 -7.77
C SER A 195 -12.91 12.04 -6.40
N ASP A 196 -12.46 10.86 -5.93
CA ASP A 196 -11.71 10.71 -4.69
C ASP A 196 -10.23 11.03 -4.93
N PRO A 197 -9.68 12.09 -4.31
CA PRO A 197 -8.27 12.44 -4.45
C PRO A 197 -7.34 11.52 -3.64
N ASN A 198 -7.88 10.63 -2.80
CA ASN A 198 -7.12 9.84 -1.86
C ASN A 198 -6.43 8.66 -2.54
N TRP A 199 -5.19 8.44 -2.14
CA TRP A 199 -4.39 7.28 -2.52
C TRP A 199 -4.38 6.26 -1.39
N LYS A 200 -4.48 4.98 -1.73
CA LYS A 200 -4.39 3.87 -0.77
C LYS A 200 -3.04 3.19 -0.89
N LEU A 201 -2.43 2.87 0.24
CA LEU A 201 -1.23 2.04 0.29
C LEU A 201 -1.62 0.58 0.01
N THR A 202 -1.02 0.00 -1.03
CA THR A 202 -1.30 -1.38 -1.50
C THR A 202 -0.13 -2.33 -1.35
N TYR A 203 1.07 -1.78 -1.09
CA TYR A 203 2.28 -2.59 -0.91
C TYR A 203 3.35 -1.81 -0.13
N THR A 204 4.10 -2.53 0.72
CA THR A 204 5.29 -2.02 1.41
C THR A 204 6.43 -3.02 1.35
N GLU A 205 7.65 -2.50 1.21
CA GLU A 205 8.90 -3.24 1.28
C GLU A 205 9.89 -2.41 2.07
N SER A 206 10.59 -3.00 3.04
CA SER A 206 11.64 -2.34 3.82
C SER A 206 12.96 -3.08 3.64
N GLY A 207 14.06 -2.32 3.46
CA GLY A 207 15.42 -2.80 3.30
C GLY A 207 16.35 -2.30 4.40
#